data_fc71a59cfe4759434f5b3b5ea8614fbb
#
_entry.id   fc71a59cfe4759434f5b3b5ea8614fbb
#
_cell.length_a   1.000
_cell.length_b   1.000
_cell.length_c   1.000
_cell.angle_alpha   90.00
_cell.angle_beta   90.00
_cell.angle_gamma   90.00
#
_symmetry.space_group_name_H-M   'P 1'
#
loop_
_entity.id
_entity.type
_entity.pdbx_description
1 polymer ?
#
loop_
_entity_poly.entity_id
_entity_poly.type
_entity_poly.pdbx_seq_one_letter_code
_entity_poly.pdbx_strand_id
1 'polypeptide(L)'
;MINPALVVPDAVTFEQAIALTQALLTELEQGNLSEAEIQAAIAALVQSKNGGRGFFVTYLTDERSLADQPSEAVVSALQSSPTIVAELLVKNLVMSSAMAITHRRHQNEPMAQGSDRVRQRSAHLIQKIQLPEVAEIAQQLQASAATGTGEYQEFLDRWGYDAEQRHTIEAVVKDIL
;
A
#
# COMPACT_ATOMS: atom_id res chain seq x y z
N MET A 1 9.76 -23.51 11.77
CA MET A 1 8.81 -23.17 12.88
C MET A 1 8.43 -21.71 12.71
N ILE A 2 7.15 -21.39 12.79
CA ILE A 2 6.70 -19.97 12.70
C ILE A 2 7.23 -19.24 13.93
N ASN A 3 7.88 -18.10 13.72
CA ASN A 3 8.35 -17.25 14.82
C ASN A 3 7.14 -16.82 15.66
N PRO A 4 7.06 -17.14 16.97
CA PRO A 4 5.90 -16.81 17.80
C PRO A 4 5.56 -15.32 17.84
N ALA A 5 6.56 -14.45 17.64
CA ALA A 5 6.37 -13.00 17.59
C ALA A 5 5.66 -12.50 16.32
N LEU A 6 5.50 -13.36 15.29
CA LEU A 6 4.89 -13.03 14.01
C LEU A 6 3.56 -13.78 13.78
N VAL A 7 2.98 -14.37 14.82
CA VAL A 7 1.67 -15.03 14.74
C VAL A 7 0.57 -13.97 14.61
N VAL A 8 -0.12 -13.97 13.48
CA VAL A 8 -1.21 -13.04 13.19
C VAL A 8 -2.51 -13.61 13.76
N PRO A 9 -3.23 -12.89 14.64
CA PRO A 9 -4.54 -13.31 15.15
C PRO A 9 -5.60 -13.33 14.03
N ASP A 10 -6.60 -14.23 14.12
CA ASP A 10 -7.71 -14.31 13.14
C ASP A 10 -8.47 -12.98 12.99
N ALA A 11 -8.63 -12.23 14.08
CA ALA A 11 -9.29 -10.92 14.09
C ALA A 11 -8.27 -9.81 14.38
N VAL A 12 -7.19 -9.74 13.60
CA VAL A 12 -6.13 -8.74 13.78
C VAL A 12 -6.69 -7.32 13.66
N THR A 13 -6.38 -6.46 14.64
CA THR A 13 -6.69 -5.02 14.56
C THR A 13 -5.66 -4.29 13.71
N PHE A 14 -6.01 -3.05 13.33
CA PHE A 14 -5.09 -2.18 12.59
C PHE A 14 -3.78 -1.93 13.36
N GLU A 15 -3.89 -1.64 14.66
CA GLU A 15 -2.75 -1.37 15.54
C GLU A 15 -1.88 -2.62 15.76
N GLN A 16 -2.50 -3.78 15.91
CA GLN A 16 -1.78 -5.06 16.00
C GLN A 16 -1.03 -5.36 14.70
N ALA A 17 -1.65 -5.10 13.54
CA ALA A 17 -1.03 -5.30 12.25
C ALA A 17 0.20 -4.38 12.04
N ILE A 18 0.13 -3.13 12.51
CA ILE A 18 1.28 -2.22 12.53
C ILE A 18 2.41 -2.82 13.37
N ALA A 19 2.13 -3.23 14.61
CA ALA A 19 3.14 -3.79 15.50
C ALA A 19 3.77 -5.08 14.95
N LEU A 20 2.96 -5.97 14.40
CA LEU A 20 3.43 -7.20 13.75
C LEU A 20 4.30 -6.93 12.52
N THR A 21 3.93 -5.93 11.72
CA THR A 21 4.73 -5.54 10.55
C THR A 21 6.06 -4.92 10.97
N GLN A 22 6.09 -4.10 12.01
CA GLN A 22 7.34 -3.56 12.55
C GLN A 22 8.27 -4.67 13.05
N ALA A 23 7.74 -5.65 13.77
CA ALA A 23 8.49 -6.82 14.21
C ALA A 23 9.02 -7.64 13.01
N LEU A 24 8.16 -7.89 12.02
CA LEU A 24 8.54 -8.58 10.78
C LEU A 24 9.70 -7.88 10.07
N LEU A 25 9.61 -6.56 9.88
CA LEU A 25 10.66 -5.79 9.22
C LEU A 25 11.98 -5.81 10.00
N THR A 26 11.92 -5.83 11.32
CA THR A 26 13.13 -5.93 12.17
C THR A 26 13.80 -7.31 12.02
N GLU A 27 13.03 -8.39 12.08
CA GLU A 27 13.54 -9.74 11.88
C GLU A 27 14.08 -9.97 10.45
N LEU A 28 13.43 -9.33 9.47
CA LEU A 28 13.83 -9.37 8.06
C LEU A 28 15.18 -8.67 7.86
N GLU A 29 15.37 -7.49 8.44
CA GLU A 29 16.63 -6.74 8.39
C GLU A 29 17.79 -7.50 9.04
N GLN A 30 17.51 -8.24 10.11
CA GLN A 30 18.49 -9.06 10.81
C GLN A 30 18.80 -10.38 10.09
N GLY A 31 18.04 -10.72 9.05
CA GLY A 31 18.21 -11.99 8.33
C GLY A 31 17.78 -13.23 9.13
N ASN A 32 16.90 -13.05 10.11
CA ASN A 32 16.45 -14.12 11.02
C ASN A 32 15.29 -14.95 10.44
N LEU A 33 14.74 -14.59 9.26
CA LEU A 33 13.59 -15.23 8.67
C LEU A 33 13.94 -15.93 7.36
N SER A 34 13.41 -17.11 7.18
CA SER A 34 13.36 -17.76 5.87
C SER A 34 12.31 -17.13 4.95
N GLU A 35 12.47 -17.28 3.64
CA GLU A 35 11.48 -16.81 2.65
C GLU A 35 10.08 -17.36 2.93
N ALA A 36 9.98 -18.63 3.39
CA ALA A 36 8.70 -19.24 3.75
C ALA A 36 8.04 -18.58 4.97
N GLU A 37 8.82 -18.16 5.97
CA GLU A 37 8.30 -17.44 7.15
C GLU A 37 7.86 -16.02 6.78
N ILE A 38 8.62 -15.34 5.93
CA ILE A 38 8.24 -14.02 5.40
C ILE A 38 6.92 -14.11 4.64
N GLN A 39 6.82 -15.06 3.71
CA GLN A 39 5.62 -15.29 2.92
C GLN A 39 4.41 -15.59 3.81
N ALA A 40 4.55 -16.49 4.78
CA ALA A 40 3.46 -16.89 5.68
C ALA A 40 2.96 -15.71 6.54
N ALA A 41 3.87 -14.93 7.11
CA ALA A 41 3.52 -13.78 7.96
C ALA A 41 2.77 -12.68 7.17
N ILE A 42 3.28 -12.32 6.00
CA ILE A 42 2.65 -11.30 5.15
C ILE A 42 1.30 -11.81 4.61
N ALA A 43 1.23 -13.05 4.14
CA ALA A 43 -0.02 -13.63 3.66
C ALA A 43 -1.11 -13.60 4.74
N ALA A 44 -0.78 -13.94 5.99
CA ALA A 44 -1.71 -13.86 7.11
C ALA A 44 -2.17 -12.42 7.41
N LEU A 45 -1.28 -11.43 7.34
CA LEU A 45 -1.64 -10.02 7.53
C LEU A 45 -2.61 -9.52 6.46
N VAL A 46 -2.38 -9.83 5.18
CA VAL A 46 -3.17 -9.29 4.07
C VAL A 46 -4.49 -10.01 3.83
N GLN A 47 -4.82 -11.06 4.60
CA GLN A 47 -6.10 -11.75 4.53
C GLN A 47 -7.29 -10.91 5.01
N SER A 48 -7.05 -9.86 5.79
CA SER A 48 -8.08 -8.96 6.29
C SER A 48 -7.79 -7.51 5.91
N LYS A 49 -8.84 -6.68 5.83
CA LYS A 49 -8.67 -5.24 5.54
C LYS A 49 -7.83 -4.55 6.62
N ASN A 50 -8.05 -4.84 7.89
CA ASN A 50 -7.27 -4.24 8.98
C ASN A 50 -5.81 -4.68 8.94
N GLY A 51 -5.58 -5.97 8.71
CA GLY A 51 -4.23 -6.52 8.57
C GLY A 51 -3.49 -5.90 7.38
N GLY A 52 -4.11 -5.88 6.22
CA GLY A 52 -3.55 -5.27 5.00
C GLY A 52 -3.27 -3.77 5.16
N ARG A 53 -4.19 -3.01 5.78
CA ARG A 53 -3.97 -1.59 6.05
C ARG A 53 -2.78 -1.35 6.98
N GLY A 54 -2.70 -2.10 8.07
CA GLY A 54 -1.57 -2.00 9.00
C GLY A 54 -0.25 -2.43 8.37
N PHE A 55 -0.27 -3.49 7.55
CA PHE A 55 0.90 -3.91 6.78
C PHE A 55 1.37 -2.81 5.84
N PHE A 56 0.52 -2.32 4.94
CA PHE A 56 0.95 -1.36 3.93
C PHE A 56 1.37 -0.01 4.51
N VAL A 57 0.66 0.53 5.51
CA VAL A 57 1.07 1.80 6.12
C VAL A 57 2.46 1.68 6.74
N THR A 58 2.80 0.56 7.35
CA THR A 58 4.10 0.34 7.97
C THR A 58 5.18 0.03 6.93
N TYR A 59 4.92 -0.91 6.03
CA TYR A 59 5.87 -1.37 5.01
C TYR A 59 6.25 -0.27 4.02
N LEU A 60 5.27 0.51 3.54
CA LEU A 60 5.50 1.55 2.55
C LEU A 60 6.17 2.81 3.12
N THR A 61 5.96 3.10 4.42
CA THR A 61 6.55 4.28 5.07
C THR A 61 7.87 4.00 5.75
N ASP A 62 8.26 2.74 5.93
CA ASP A 62 9.49 2.37 6.62
C ASP A 62 10.72 3.04 5.99
N GLU A 63 11.63 3.55 6.79
CA GLU A 63 12.81 4.27 6.29
C GLU A 63 13.89 3.35 5.72
N ARG A 64 13.85 2.06 6.07
CA ARG A 64 14.74 1.04 5.51
C ARG A 64 14.40 0.76 4.05
N SER A 65 15.36 0.27 3.28
CA SER A 65 15.19 -0.01 1.85
C SER A 65 14.46 -1.32 1.53
N LEU A 66 13.92 -2.01 2.54
CA LEU A 66 13.27 -3.32 2.38
C LEU A 66 12.08 -3.31 1.39
N ALA A 67 11.33 -2.22 1.38
CA ALA A 67 10.20 -2.05 0.48
C ALA A 67 10.59 -1.54 -0.93
N ASP A 68 11.84 -1.13 -1.13
CA ASP A 68 12.32 -0.65 -2.42
C ASP A 68 12.61 -1.81 -3.38
N GLN A 69 12.97 -2.98 -2.83
CA GLN A 69 13.24 -4.21 -3.58
C GLN A 69 12.57 -5.41 -2.91
N PRO A 70 11.24 -5.57 -3.05
CA PRO A 70 10.51 -6.67 -2.45
C PRO A 70 11.01 -8.02 -2.99
N SER A 71 11.21 -8.98 -2.07
CA SER A 71 11.60 -10.35 -2.44
C SER A 71 10.43 -11.11 -3.09
N GLU A 72 10.73 -12.25 -3.70
CA GLU A 72 9.71 -13.14 -4.26
C GLU A 72 8.71 -13.62 -3.20
N ALA A 73 9.16 -13.81 -1.96
CA ALA A 73 8.28 -14.17 -0.85
C ALA A 73 7.24 -13.08 -0.55
N VAL A 74 7.67 -11.81 -0.57
CA VAL A 74 6.76 -10.66 -0.41
C VAL A 74 5.74 -10.62 -1.55
N VAL A 75 6.20 -10.73 -2.80
CA VAL A 75 5.33 -10.73 -3.99
C VAL A 75 4.31 -11.87 -3.92
N SER A 76 4.75 -13.10 -3.67
CA SER A 76 3.88 -14.27 -3.56
C SER A 76 2.86 -14.15 -2.42
N ALA A 77 3.29 -13.61 -1.28
CA ALA A 77 2.38 -13.37 -0.16
C ALA A 77 1.26 -12.38 -0.52
N LEU A 78 1.60 -11.28 -1.18
CA LEU A 78 0.64 -10.26 -1.59
C LEU A 78 -0.34 -10.78 -2.65
N GLN A 79 0.10 -11.67 -3.54
CA GLN A 79 -0.75 -12.33 -4.53
C GLN A 79 -1.81 -13.26 -3.90
N SER A 80 -1.63 -13.68 -2.64
CA SER A 80 -2.58 -14.55 -1.94
C SER A 80 -3.92 -13.89 -1.58
N SER A 81 -3.99 -12.56 -1.58
CA SER A 81 -5.21 -11.78 -1.27
C SER A 81 -5.43 -10.67 -2.29
N PRO A 82 -5.67 -11.02 -3.57
CA PRO A 82 -5.59 -10.11 -4.69
C PRO A 82 -6.56 -8.92 -4.58
N THR A 83 -7.78 -9.15 -4.15
CA THR A 83 -8.80 -8.08 -4.02
C THR A 83 -8.40 -7.02 -2.98
N ILE A 84 -7.99 -7.46 -1.79
CA ILE A 84 -7.59 -6.55 -0.70
C ILE A 84 -6.30 -5.81 -1.08
N VAL A 85 -5.32 -6.54 -1.59
CA VAL A 85 -4.01 -5.99 -1.95
C VAL A 85 -4.12 -4.98 -3.08
N ALA A 86 -4.85 -5.29 -4.16
CA ALA A 86 -5.05 -4.38 -5.27
C ALA A 86 -5.72 -3.08 -4.84
N GLU A 87 -6.81 -3.17 -4.06
CA GLU A 87 -7.52 -2.00 -3.55
C GLU A 87 -6.61 -1.10 -2.70
N LEU A 88 -5.86 -1.70 -1.76
CA LEU A 88 -4.99 -0.95 -0.87
C LEU A 88 -3.81 -0.32 -1.60
N LEU A 89 -3.19 -1.02 -2.57
CA LEU A 89 -2.08 -0.47 -3.34
C LEU A 89 -2.51 0.71 -4.22
N VAL A 90 -3.63 0.59 -4.92
CA VAL A 90 -4.15 1.69 -5.75
C VAL A 90 -4.52 2.89 -4.87
N LYS A 91 -5.18 2.68 -3.72
CA LYS A 91 -5.49 3.76 -2.78
C LYS A 91 -4.23 4.41 -2.21
N ASN A 92 -3.21 3.65 -1.82
CA ASN A 92 -1.95 4.21 -1.33
C ASN A 92 -1.23 5.03 -2.42
N LEU A 93 -1.21 4.56 -3.66
CA LEU A 93 -0.66 5.30 -4.81
C LEU A 93 -1.35 6.65 -4.98
N VAL A 94 -2.67 6.66 -4.97
CA VAL A 94 -3.49 7.86 -5.18
C VAL A 94 -3.35 8.84 -4.02
N MET A 95 -3.51 8.36 -2.79
CA MET A 95 -3.43 9.19 -1.58
C MET A 95 -2.04 9.82 -1.44
N SER A 96 -0.98 9.06 -1.62
CA SER A 96 0.39 9.57 -1.48
C SER A 96 0.71 10.60 -2.56
N SER A 97 0.22 10.42 -3.79
CA SER A 97 0.38 11.39 -4.87
C SER A 97 -0.28 12.75 -4.55
N ALA A 98 -1.50 12.71 -4.02
CA ALA A 98 -2.22 13.92 -3.62
C ALA A 98 -1.61 14.58 -2.37
N MET A 99 -1.16 13.77 -1.39
CA MET A 99 -0.57 14.28 -0.16
C MET A 99 0.80 14.93 -0.38
N ALA A 100 1.59 14.48 -1.34
CA ALA A 100 2.85 15.13 -1.70
C ALA A 100 2.62 16.61 -2.10
N ILE A 101 1.55 16.89 -2.84
CA ILE A 101 1.14 18.25 -3.21
C ILE A 101 0.79 19.07 -1.97
N THR A 102 -0.07 18.51 -1.09
CA THR A 102 -0.48 19.17 0.16
C THR A 102 0.73 19.54 1.03
N HIS A 103 1.66 18.60 1.22
CA HIS A 103 2.85 18.84 2.03
C HIS A 103 3.76 19.94 1.42
N ARG A 104 3.93 19.96 0.10
CA ARG A 104 4.72 21.02 -0.56
C ARG A 104 4.07 22.38 -0.45
N ARG A 105 2.75 22.48 -0.55
CA ARG A 105 2.02 23.75 -0.33
C ARG A 105 2.20 24.28 1.09
N HIS A 106 2.32 23.37 2.06
CA HIS A 106 2.61 23.73 3.46
C HIS A 106 4.12 23.86 3.76
N GLN A 107 4.97 23.88 2.73
CA GLN A 107 6.43 23.98 2.87
C GLN A 107 7.04 22.87 3.75
N ASN A 108 6.43 21.70 3.75
CA ASN A 108 6.89 20.53 4.50
C ASN A 108 7.48 19.48 3.54
N GLU A 109 8.70 19.78 3.05
CA GLU A 109 9.38 18.91 2.09
C GLU A 109 9.72 17.52 2.65
N PRO A 110 10.13 17.33 3.93
CA PRO A 110 10.35 15.99 4.47
C PRO A 110 9.10 15.09 4.37
N MET A 111 7.91 15.63 4.68
CA MET A 111 6.67 14.88 4.54
C MET A 111 6.27 14.64 3.08
N ALA A 112 6.57 15.58 2.19
CA ALA A 112 6.36 15.43 0.76
C ALA A 112 7.22 14.29 0.19
N GLN A 113 8.50 14.22 0.59
CA GLN A 113 9.40 13.12 0.20
C GLN A 113 8.95 11.78 0.75
N GLY A 114 8.40 11.73 1.97
CA GLY A 114 7.77 10.54 2.52
C GLY A 114 6.59 10.06 1.66
N SER A 115 5.74 10.99 1.22
CA SER A 115 4.63 10.69 0.33
C SER A 115 5.10 10.22 -1.05
N ASP A 116 6.13 10.84 -1.62
CA ASP A 116 6.74 10.40 -2.88
C ASP A 116 7.31 8.97 -2.77
N ARG A 117 7.91 8.63 -1.64
CA ARG A 117 8.42 7.27 -1.38
C ARG A 117 7.29 6.25 -1.38
N VAL A 118 6.19 6.53 -0.67
CA VAL A 118 5.00 5.66 -0.67
C VAL A 118 4.44 5.49 -2.07
N ARG A 119 4.35 6.56 -2.85
CA ARG A 119 3.90 6.54 -4.24
C ARG A 119 4.78 5.63 -5.10
N GLN A 120 6.09 5.80 -5.04
CA GLN A 120 7.05 5.02 -5.83
C GLN A 120 7.00 3.53 -5.46
N ARG A 121 6.96 3.21 -4.16
CA ARG A 121 6.88 1.83 -3.67
C ARG A 121 5.56 1.17 -4.06
N SER A 122 4.45 1.90 -3.98
CA SER A 122 3.14 1.39 -4.40
C SER A 122 3.11 1.08 -5.90
N ALA A 123 3.60 1.99 -6.74
CA ALA A 123 3.70 1.77 -8.18
C ALA A 123 4.62 0.59 -8.52
N HIS A 124 5.76 0.46 -7.85
CA HIS A 124 6.69 -0.64 -8.06
C HIS A 124 6.08 -2.00 -7.67
N LEU A 125 5.38 -2.07 -6.52
CA LEU A 125 4.67 -3.28 -6.11
C LEU A 125 3.58 -3.66 -7.11
N ILE A 126 2.78 -2.70 -7.59
CA ILE A 126 1.75 -2.93 -8.60
C ILE A 126 2.36 -3.58 -9.85
N GLN A 127 3.49 -3.07 -10.33
CA GLN A 127 4.19 -3.64 -11.49
C GLN A 127 4.71 -5.05 -11.24
N LYS A 128 5.23 -5.32 -10.03
CA LYS A 128 5.78 -6.63 -9.68
C LYS A 128 4.71 -7.70 -9.45
N ILE A 129 3.64 -7.33 -8.77
CA ILE A 129 2.59 -8.29 -8.38
C ILE A 129 1.70 -8.67 -9.56
N GLN A 130 1.47 -7.77 -10.51
CA GLN A 130 0.70 -7.99 -11.74
C GLN A 130 -0.72 -8.57 -11.49
N LEU A 131 -1.45 -7.99 -10.53
CA LEU A 131 -2.82 -8.38 -10.24
C LEU A 131 -3.80 -7.77 -11.25
N PRO A 132 -4.64 -8.58 -11.93
CA PRO A 132 -5.65 -8.06 -12.86
C PRO A 132 -6.65 -7.11 -12.19
N GLU A 133 -6.94 -7.31 -10.92
CA GLU A 133 -7.81 -6.47 -10.10
C GLU A 133 -7.34 -5.01 -10.02
N VAL A 134 -6.04 -4.76 -10.15
CA VAL A 134 -5.48 -3.40 -10.17
C VAL A 134 -6.04 -2.60 -11.34
N ALA A 135 -6.08 -3.17 -12.54
CA ALA A 135 -6.61 -2.49 -13.73
C ALA A 135 -8.11 -2.14 -13.58
N GLU A 136 -8.89 -3.06 -13.02
CA GLU A 136 -10.32 -2.84 -12.77
C GLU A 136 -10.55 -1.69 -11.79
N ILE A 137 -9.86 -1.71 -10.64
CA ILE A 137 -9.95 -0.67 -9.62
C ILE A 137 -9.46 0.68 -10.18
N ALA A 138 -8.36 0.68 -10.93
CA ALA A 138 -7.80 1.87 -11.55
C ALA A 138 -8.79 2.52 -12.53
N GLN A 139 -9.46 1.73 -13.37
CA GLN A 139 -10.50 2.21 -14.30
C GLN A 139 -11.70 2.82 -13.57
N GLN A 140 -12.20 2.15 -12.52
CA GLN A 140 -13.31 2.65 -11.71
C GLN A 140 -12.96 3.96 -11.00
N LEU A 141 -11.74 4.05 -10.46
CA LEU A 141 -11.25 5.24 -9.78
C LEU A 141 -11.06 6.39 -10.77
N GLN A 142 -10.50 6.13 -11.96
CA GLN A 142 -10.36 7.11 -13.02
C GLN A 142 -11.73 7.65 -13.47
N ALA A 143 -12.70 6.77 -13.67
CA ALA A 143 -14.07 7.17 -14.02
C ALA A 143 -14.70 8.05 -12.94
N SER A 144 -14.54 7.70 -11.65
CA SER A 144 -15.05 8.49 -10.53
C SER A 144 -14.37 9.87 -10.43
N ALA A 145 -13.06 9.93 -10.66
CA ALA A 145 -12.32 11.20 -10.65
C ALA A 145 -12.75 12.14 -11.80
N ALA A 146 -12.99 11.58 -12.99
CA ALA A 146 -13.35 12.35 -14.18
C ALA A 146 -14.81 12.83 -14.16
N THR A 147 -15.74 12.00 -13.65
CA THR A 147 -17.19 12.28 -13.74
C THR A 147 -17.78 12.88 -12.47
N GLY A 148 -17.10 12.77 -11.33
CA GLY A 148 -17.63 13.14 -10.02
C GLY A 148 -18.71 12.18 -9.51
N THR A 149 -18.81 10.98 -10.09
CA THR A 149 -19.76 9.92 -9.68
C THR A 149 -19.09 8.56 -9.79
N GLY A 150 -19.67 7.53 -9.17
CA GLY A 150 -19.19 6.15 -9.28
C GLY A 150 -18.69 5.59 -7.96
N GLU A 151 -18.11 4.38 -8.01
CA GLU A 151 -17.78 3.59 -6.84
C GLU A 151 -16.75 4.24 -5.92
N TYR A 152 -15.81 5.02 -6.47
CA TYR A 152 -14.76 5.69 -5.70
C TYR A 152 -15.04 7.17 -5.39
N GLN A 153 -16.23 7.66 -5.71
CA GLN A 153 -16.60 9.05 -5.46
C GLN A 153 -16.52 9.40 -3.96
N GLU A 154 -17.07 8.55 -3.10
CA GLU A 154 -17.03 8.77 -1.64
C GLU A 154 -15.59 8.80 -1.09
N PHE A 155 -14.72 7.95 -1.63
CA PHE A 155 -13.30 7.94 -1.28
C PHE A 155 -12.62 9.26 -1.67
N LEU A 156 -12.86 9.76 -2.89
CA LEU A 156 -12.29 11.01 -3.38
C LEU A 156 -12.82 12.23 -2.61
N ASP A 157 -14.10 12.25 -2.29
CA ASP A 157 -14.74 13.34 -1.57
C ASP A 157 -14.32 13.42 -0.10
N ARG A 158 -14.12 12.27 0.53
CA ARG A 158 -13.66 12.20 1.94
C ARG A 158 -12.38 13.00 2.17
N TRP A 159 -11.47 13.00 1.23
CA TRP A 159 -10.18 13.68 1.33
C TRP A 159 -10.20 15.10 0.77
N GLY A 160 -11.31 15.52 0.14
CA GLY A 160 -11.47 16.87 -0.37
C GLY A 160 -10.43 17.29 -1.40
N TYR A 161 -10.01 16.37 -2.27
CA TYR A 161 -9.01 16.65 -3.30
C TYR A 161 -9.45 17.75 -4.24
N ASP A 162 -8.61 18.77 -4.44
CA ASP A 162 -8.83 19.84 -5.39
C ASP A 162 -8.51 19.44 -6.84
N ALA A 163 -8.66 20.40 -7.77
CA ALA A 163 -8.48 20.14 -9.20
C ALA A 163 -7.07 19.66 -9.56
N GLU A 164 -6.02 20.24 -8.95
CA GLU A 164 -4.63 19.83 -9.19
C GLU A 164 -4.37 18.41 -8.67
N GLN A 165 -4.86 18.11 -7.47
CA GLN A 165 -4.73 16.79 -6.88
C GLN A 165 -5.50 15.74 -7.70
N ARG A 166 -6.71 16.04 -8.16
CA ARG A 166 -7.51 15.16 -9.01
C ARG A 166 -6.83 14.90 -10.36
N HIS A 167 -6.23 15.92 -10.96
CA HIS A 167 -5.47 15.76 -12.19
C HIS A 167 -4.24 14.86 -11.99
N THR A 168 -3.54 15.02 -10.88
CA THR A 168 -2.40 14.14 -10.52
C THR A 168 -2.86 12.70 -10.29
N ILE A 169 -4.00 12.51 -9.61
CA ILE A 169 -4.62 11.18 -9.43
C ILE A 169 -4.93 10.52 -10.77
N GLU A 170 -5.57 11.24 -11.68
CA GLU A 170 -5.86 10.73 -13.03
C GLU A 170 -4.59 10.29 -13.76
N ALA A 171 -3.52 11.09 -13.68
CA ALA A 171 -2.25 10.79 -14.32
C ALA A 171 -1.60 9.50 -13.75
N VAL A 172 -1.49 9.39 -12.42
CA VAL A 172 -0.84 8.20 -11.81
C VAL A 172 -1.68 6.93 -11.98
N VAL A 173 -3.01 7.05 -12.03
CA VAL A 173 -3.89 5.93 -12.30
C VAL A 173 -3.77 5.47 -13.75
N LYS A 174 -3.62 6.40 -14.69
CA LYS A 174 -3.38 6.09 -16.10
C LYS A 174 -2.06 5.36 -16.31
N ASP A 175 -1.02 5.69 -15.54
CA ASP A 175 0.30 5.10 -15.66
C ASP A 175 0.35 3.62 -15.22
N ILE A 176 -0.63 3.15 -14.49
CA ILE A 176 -0.74 1.75 -14.04
C ILE A 176 -1.77 0.92 -14.83
N LEU A 177 -2.43 1.51 -15.81
CA LEU A 177 -3.34 0.84 -16.74
C LEU A 177 -2.57 0.34 -17.97
#